data_24949d9bdf516263fe974d72d89b90bd
#
_entry.id   24949d9bdf516263fe974d72d89b90bd
#
_cell.length_a   1.000
_cell.length_b   1.000
_cell.length_c   1.000
_cell.angle_alpha   90.00
_cell.angle_beta   90.00
_cell.angle_gamma   90.00
#
_symmetry.space_group_name_H-M   'P 1'
#
loop_
_entity.id
_entity.type
_entity.pdbx_description
1 polymer ?
#
loop_
_entity_poly.entity_id
_entity_poly.type
_entity_poly.pdbx_seq_one_letter_code
_entity_poly.pdbx_strand_id
1 'polypeptide(L)'
;MSGLPLALKATSFHVRSLRTRLPFRYGIVTLTHFPLLHLAIEVETADGRRGRGFAADNLPPKWFDKDPRKTFRDNVEDELASIRAAEAAYLDAARAPRPLFDIWEDAYRAARAQCRTLGLNGLTASFGSSFFERALADAAGRLAGLDVVGMLRANTLGLRPEAVHRGLTLEHLQAWAMAAPPEHVAVRHTVGLLDPIVAADVPADGWRRDGLPQTLEECVGRYGLTHFKLKVGGSLDADLDRLGAIAATLDRLLPEQYVISLDGNEQYKSLADFERLVYAMERTPALERLVAAIAFIEQPLDRHIALDPAATEGLVELGRRLPMLIDESDAELDSFTTAVTLGYRGVSTKNCKGIVKSILNRSLVERENRGRAPAARLFMSAEDLTNVPVVPLQQDLATVRALGIGHVERNGHHYVRGLAHCSPAERAEATRLHPDLYEGDAHEARLRIDGGRLRLGSLAAPGYGVAFAPDLGSMTPLSRWSPASVEDRA
;
A
#
# COMPACT_ATOMS: atom_id res chain seq x y z
N MET A 1 -15.11 12.28 22.22
CA MET A 1 -14.55 11.36 23.25
C MET A 1 -13.04 11.47 23.16
N SER A 2 -12.36 11.56 24.29
CA SER A 2 -10.89 11.48 24.34
C SER A 2 -10.48 10.06 23.95
N GLY A 3 -9.46 9.90 23.08
CA GLY A 3 -8.96 8.59 22.65
C GLY A 3 -8.54 7.70 23.83
N LEU A 4 -8.28 6.41 23.56
CA LEU A 4 -7.75 5.47 24.56
C LEU A 4 -6.28 5.81 24.85
N PRO A 5 -5.93 6.23 26.10
CA PRO A 5 -4.55 6.56 26.42
C PRO A 5 -3.68 5.28 26.56
N LEU A 6 -2.54 5.27 25.88
CA LEU A 6 -1.56 4.19 25.89
C LEU A 6 -0.17 4.71 26.24
N ALA A 7 0.57 3.97 27.06
CA ALA A 7 2.01 4.10 27.22
C ALA A 7 2.72 2.95 26.52
N LEU A 8 3.79 3.22 25.78
CA LEU A 8 4.63 2.23 25.13
C LEU A 8 5.69 1.72 26.12
N LYS A 9 5.72 0.41 26.38
CA LYS A 9 6.60 -0.22 27.39
C LYS A 9 7.78 -0.94 26.78
N ALA A 10 7.57 -1.62 25.66
CA ALA A 10 8.62 -2.39 24.99
C ALA A 10 8.34 -2.51 23.50
N THR A 11 9.42 -2.73 22.75
CA THR A 11 9.42 -2.98 21.32
C THR A 11 10.28 -4.20 21.02
N SER A 12 9.93 -4.96 19.98
CA SER A 12 10.80 -6.00 19.44
C SER A 12 10.61 -6.14 17.95
N PHE A 13 11.71 -6.35 17.22
CA PHE A 13 11.74 -6.47 15.77
C PHE A 13 12.22 -7.85 15.34
N HIS A 14 11.53 -8.41 14.35
CA HIS A 14 11.82 -9.74 13.81
C HIS A 14 11.71 -9.69 12.28
N VAL A 15 12.52 -10.48 11.60
CA VAL A 15 12.62 -10.44 10.13
C VAL A 15 12.42 -11.83 9.54
N ARG A 16 11.71 -11.90 8.44
CA ARG A 16 11.70 -13.01 7.50
C ARG A 16 12.37 -12.59 6.20
N SER A 17 13.29 -13.41 5.69
CA SER A 17 13.86 -13.22 4.35
C SER A 17 12.99 -13.95 3.34
N LEU A 18 12.39 -13.21 2.40
CA LEU A 18 11.49 -13.73 1.38
C LEU A 18 12.17 -13.72 0.01
N ARG A 19 11.70 -14.64 -0.86
CA ARG A 19 11.99 -14.65 -2.29
C ARG A 19 10.72 -14.57 -3.09
N THR A 20 10.80 -13.84 -4.19
CA THR A 20 9.69 -13.86 -5.14
C THR A 20 9.68 -15.17 -5.93
N ARG A 21 8.50 -15.60 -6.29
CA ARG A 21 8.23 -16.73 -7.17
C ARG A 21 8.58 -16.39 -8.63
N LEU A 22 8.27 -15.17 -9.03
CA LEU A 22 8.57 -14.56 -10.33
C LEU A 22 9.33 -13.27 -10.09
N PRO A 23 10.23 -12.85 -11.00
CA PRO A 23 10.87 -11.53 -10.89
C PRO A 23 9.83 -10.43 -11.09
N PHE A 24 9.75 -9.48 -10.17
CA PHE A 24 8.83 -8.36 -10.26
C PHE A 24 9.55 -7.08 -10.72
N ARG A 25 9.27 -6.64 -11.95
CA ARG A 25 9.84 -5.40 -12.49
C ARG A 25 8.89 -4.23 -12.29
N TYR A 26 9.33 -3.24 -11.50
CA TYR A 26 8.68 -1.94 -11.36
C TYR A 26 9.71 -0.82 -11.41
N GLY A 27 9.36 0.30 -12.06
CA GLY A 27 10.31 1.39 -12.25
C GLY A 27 11.67 0.89 -12.76
N ILE A 28 12.74 1.18 -12.01
CA ILE A 28 14.13 0.86 -12.37
C ILE A 28 14.65 -0.45 -11.77
N VAL A 29 13.86 -1.16 -10.94
CA VAL A 29 14.33 -2.33 -10.19
C VAL A 29 13.57 -3.61 -10.57
N THR A 30 14.27 -4.74 -10.47
CA THR A 30 13.66 -6.08 -10.51
C THR A 30 13.79 -6.72 -9.13
N LEU A 31 12.65 -6.89 -8.46
CA LEU A 31 12.59 -7.50 -7.13
C LEU A 31 12.58 -9.02 -7.27
N THR A 32 13.53 -9.69 -6.62
CA THR A 32 13.62 -11.17 -6.55
C THR A 32 13.66 -11.68 -5.12
N HIS A 33 13.98 -10.80 -4.17
CA HIS A 33 14.05 -11.08 -2.75
C HIS A 33 13.87 -9.80 -1.94
N PHE A 34 13.36 -9.91 -0.72
CA PHE A 34 13.17 -8.78 0.18
C PHE A 34 13.03 -9.25 1.64
N PRO A 35 13.42 -8.42 2.61
CA PRO A 35 13.11 -8.67 4.02
C PRO A 35 11.69 -8.23 4.34
N LEU A 36 10.99 -9.02 5.15
CA LEU A 36 9.71 -8.69 5.77
C LEU A 36 9.96 -8.44 7.25
N LEU A 37 9.87 -7.17 7.66
CA LEU A 37 10.07 -6.77 9.05
C LEU A 37 8.76 -6.79 9.81
N HIS A 38 8.79 -7.37 11.02
CA HIS A 38 7.70 -7.37 11.99
C HIS A 38 8.10 -6.56 13.22
N LEU A 39 7.21 -5.67 13.65
CA LEU A 39 7.27 -4.98 14.94
C LEU A 39 6.22 -5.58 15.86
N ALA A 40 6.62 -5.93 17.08
CA ALA A 40 5.71 -6.18 18.20
C ALA A 40 5.96 -5.14 19.29
N ILE A 41 4.89 -4.59 19.85
CA ILE A 41 4.94 -3.64 20.95
C ILE A 41 4.17 -4.16 22.16
N GLU A 42 4.57 -3.72 23.36
CA GLU A 42 3.83 -3.88 24.59
C GLU A 42 3.36 -2.49 25.06
N VAL A 43 2.10 -2.38 25.41
CA VAL A 43 1.50 -1.14 25.87
C VAL A 43 0.78 -1.32 27.20
N GLU A 44 0.60 -0.20 27.93
CA GLU A 44 -0.15 -0.15 29.18
C GLU A 44 -1.10 1.06 29.18
N THR A 45 -2.35 0.86 29.52
CA THR A 45 -3.35 1.91 29.67
C THR A 45 -3.21 2.64 31.01
N ALA A 46 -3.86 3.80 31.17
CA ALA A 46 -3.84 4.55 32.42
C ALA A 46 -4.43 3.79 33.63
N ASP A 47 -5.32 2.84 33.38
CA ASP A 47 -5.91 1.95 34.39
C ASP A 47 -5.11 0.65 34.62
N GLY A 48 -3.90 0.53 34.03
CA GLY A 48 -2.97 -0.58 34.24
C GLY A 48 -3.23 -1.82 33.38
N ARG A 49 -4.18 -1.84 32.47
CA ARG A 49 -4.36 -2.95 31.52
C ARG A 49 -3.20 -3.01 30.54
N ARG A 50 -2.68 -4.21 30.31
CA ARG A 50 -1.60 -4.44 29.34
C ARG A 50 -2.13 -5.05 28.06
N GLY A 51 -1.49 -4.70 26.96
CA GLY A 51 -1.81 -5.22 25.64
C GLY A 51 -0.60 -5.30 24.74
N ARG A 52 -0.74 -6.02 23.65
CA ARG A 52 0.26 -6.12 22.59
C ARG A 52 -0.32 -5.63 21.28
N GLY A 53 0.51 -5.03 20.45
CA GLY A 53 0.16 -4.68 19.08
C GLY A 53 1.26 -5.08 18.12
N PHE A 54 0.88 -5.29 16.87
CA PHE A 54 1.76 -5.78 15.83
C PHE A 54 1.66 -4.89 14.59
N ALA A 55 2.77 -4.78 13.86
CA ALA A 55 2.79 -4.24 12.51
C ALA A 55 3.87 -4.97 11.70
N ALA A 56 3.70 -5.04 10.40
CA ALA A 56 4.74 -5.56 9.54
C ALA A 56 4.69 -4.87 8.17
N ASP A 57 5.84 -4.82 7.49
CA ASP A 57 5.95 -4.36 6.12
C ASP A 57 7.24 -4.90 5.48
N ASN A 58 7.27 -4.88 4.15
CA ASN A 58 8.47 -5.20 3.40
C ASN A 58 9.47 -4.04 3.44
N LEU A 59 10.75 -4.35 3.27
CA LEU A 59 11.80 -3.36 3.03
C LEU A 59 12.22 -3.44 1.55
N PRO A 60 11.48 -2.80 0.62
CA PRO A 60 11.72 -2.93 -0.81
C PRO A 60 12.76 -1.93 -1.30
N PRO A 61 13.73 -2.34 -2.11
CA PRO A 61 14.68 -1.42 -2.69
C PRO A 61 14.01 -0.50 -3.71
N LYS A 62 14.54 0.72 -3.88
CA LYS A 62 14.21 1.66 -4.97
C LYS A 62 12.76 2.15 -5.05
N TRP A 63 11.91 1.87 -4.05
CA TRP A 63 10.60 2.50 -4.00
C TRP A 63 10.63 3.80 -3.18
N PHE A 64 11.23 3.75 -1.99
CA PHE A 64 11.37 4.93 -1.13
C PHE A 64 12.43 5.91 -1.66
N ASP A 65 13.54 5.38 -2.17
CA ASP A 65 14.64 6.16 -2.73
C ASP A 65 15.13 5.54 -4.03
N LYS A 66 15.00 6.28 -5.14
CA LYS A 66 15.41 5.85 -6.48
C LYS A 66 16.84 6.30 -6.87
N ASP A 67 17.66 6.81 -5.92
CA ASP A 67 19.05 7.15 -6.20
C ASP A 67 19.80 5.95 -6.81
N PRO A 68 20.23 6.00 -8.09
CA PRO A 68 20.85 4.86 -8.75
C PRO A 68 22.20 4.44 -8.12
N ARG A 69 22.82 5.32 -7.33
CA ARG A 69 24.09 5.06 -6.63
C ARG A 69 23.92 4.15 -5.41
N LYS A 70 22.71 4.10 -4.82
CA LYS A 70 22.43 3.24 -3.66
C LYS A 70 22.24 1.80 -4.08
N THR A 71 22.85 0.89 -3.34
CA THR A 71 22.66 -0.56 -3.48
C THR A 71 21.35 -1.03 -2.80
N PHE A 72 21.01 -2.31 -2.93
CA PHE A 72 19.95 -2.94 -2.14
C PHE A 72 20.19 -2.75 -0.64
N ARG A 73 21.42 -3.00 -0.20
CA ARG A 73 21.82 -2.86 1.21
C ARG A 73 21.65 -1.43 1.70
N ASP A 74 22.06 -0.43 0.93
CA ASP A 74 21.91 0.98 1.32
C ASP A 74 20.44 1.36 1.50
N ASN A 75 19.55 0.90 0.60
CA ASN A 75 18.12 1.17 0.75
C ASN A 75 17.54 0.52 2.01
N VAL A 76 17.87 -0.74 2.31
CA VAL A 76 17.40 -1.42 3.51
C VAL A 76 17.94 -0.75 4.79
N GLU A 77 19.21 -0.31 4.79
CA GLU A 77 19.78 0.42 5.93
C GLU A 77 19.12 1.78 6.15
N ASP A 78 18.77 2.51 5.09
CA ASP A 78 18.02 3.77 5.19
C ASP A 78 16.63 3.55 5.80
N GLU A 79 15.93 2.51 5.37
CA GLU A 79 14.62 2.13 5.89
C GLU A 79 14.72 1.73 7.38
N LEU A 80 15.74 0.94 7.74
CA LEU A 80 16.02 0.60 9.14
C LEU A 80 16.42 1.82 9.97
N ALA A 81 17.15 2.78 9.40
CA ALA A 81 17.48 4.02 10.09
C ALA A 81 16.23 4.85 10.39
N SER A 82 15.29 4.94 9.45
CA SER A 82 13.98 5.55 9.68
C SER A 82 13.19 4.88 10.81
N ILE A 83 13.21 3.53 10.84
CA ILE A 83 12.52 2.74 11.88
C ILE A 83 13.15 2.96 13.25
N ARG A 84 14.50 3.02 13.37
CA ARG A 84 15.21 3.31 14.63
C ARG A 84 14.91 4.73 15.12
N ALA A 85 14.85 5.71 14.19
CA ALA A 85 14.47 7.08 14.53
C ALA A 85 13.04 7.16 15.07
N ALA A 86 12.12 6.42 14.44
CA ALA A 86 10.74 6.32 14.91
C ALA A 86 10.65 5.60 16.26
N GLU A 87 11.37 4.51 16.46
CA GLU A 87 11.40 3.79 17.75
C GLU A 87 11.77 4.73 18.90
N ALA A 88 12.87 5.45 18.77
CA ALA A 88 13.32 6.40 19.78
C ALA A 88 12.26 7.48 20.07
N ALA A 89 11.68 8.04 19.00
CA ALA A 89 10.67 9.09 19.14
C ALA A 89 9.36 8.60 19.78
N TYR A 90 8.88 7.41 19.39
CA TYR A 90 7.65 6.84 19.95
C TYR A 90 7.82 6.37 21.38
N LEU A 91 8.96 5.80 21.76
CA LEU A 91 9.29 5.46 23.14
C LEU A 91 9.34 6.71 24.03
N ASP A 92 9.85 7.83 23.52
CA ASP A 92 9.86 9.09 24.24
C ASP A 92 8.46 9.71 24.38
N ALA A 93 7.72 9.83 23.28
CA ALA A 93 6.40 10.46 23.25
C ALA A 93 5.33 9.67 24.03
N ALA A 94 5.49 8.34 24.15
CA ALA A 94 4.56 7.45 24.82
C ALA A 94 5.04 6.91 26.17
N ARG A 95 5.94 7.61 26.88
CA ARG A 95 6.40 7.24 28.25
C ARG A 95 5.25 7.17 29.25
N ALA A 96 4.30 8.07 29.13
CA ALA A 96 3.06 8.10 29.91
C ALA A 96 1.85 7.83 29.00
N PRO A 97 0.72 7.35 29.57
CA PRO A 97 -0.47 7.07 28.77
C PRO A 97 -1.02 8.34 28.08
N ARG A 98 -1.09 8.29 26.75
CA ARG A 98 -1.63 9.36 25.89
C ARG A 98 -2.44 8.74 24.73
N PRO A 99 -3.42 9.45 24.13
CA PRO A 99 -4.06 9.02 22.89
C PRO A 99 -3.05 8.81 21.76
N LEU A 100 -3.32 7.87 20.86
CA LEU A 100 -2.42 7.56 19.73
C LEU A 100 -2.08 8.82 18.93
N PHE A 101 -3.07 9.65 18.62
CA PHE A 101 -2.84 10.85 17.82
C PHE A 101 -1.84 11.82 18.46
N ASP A 102 -1.89 12.00 19.78
CA ASP A 102 -0.96 12.87 20.51
C ASP A 102 0.47 12.31 20.50
N ILE A 103 0.59 10.97 20.66
CA ILE A 103 1.86 10.27 20.54
C ILE A 103 2.42 10.44 19.12
N TRP A 104 1.57 10.20 18.12
CA TRP A 104 1.93 10.32 16.72
C TRP A 104 2.40 11.72 16.35
N GLU A 105 1.66 12.75 16.76
CA GLU A 105 1.98 14.13 16.40
C GLU A 105 3.41 14.52 16.84
N ASP A 106 3.78 14.19 18.08
CA ASP A 106 5.10 14.47 18.61
C ASP A 106 6.17 13.55 18.01
N ALA A 107 5.92 12.23 17.99
CA ALA A 107 6.88 11.24 17.50
C ALA A 107 7.13 11.35 16.00
N TYR A 108 6.09 11.57 15.19
CA TYR A 108 6.22 11.76 13.73
C TYR A 108 7.11 12.96 13.41
N ARG A 109 6.89 14.09 14.11
CA ARG A 109 7.70 15.30 13.92
C ARG A 109 9.15 15.08 14.33
N ALA A 110 9.39 14.44 15.48
CA ALA A 110 10.73 14.15 15.99
C ALA A 110 11.49 13.15 15.11
N ALA A 111 10.86 12.02 14.72
CA ALA A 111 11.45 11.02 13.85
C ALA A 111 11.86 11.61 12.49
N ARG A 112 10.97 12.40 11.87
CA ARG A 112 11.28 13.07 10.59
C ARG A 112 12.39 14.10 10.72
N ALA A 113 12.47 14.82 11.84
CA ALA A 113 13.57 15.74 12.09
C ALA A 113 14.90 14.99 12.16
N GLN A 114 14.96 13.87 12.85
CA GLN A 114 16.15 13.02 12.90
C GLN A 114 16.48 12.43 11.52
N CYS A 115 15.51 11.92 10.77
CA CYS A 115 15.73 11.40 9.43
C CYS A 115 16.32 12.46 8.47
N ARG A 116 15.89 13.72 8.58
CA ARG A 116 16.50 14.82 7.82
C ARG A 116 17.97 15.01 8.13
N THR A 117 18.39 14.87 9.40
CA THR A 117 19.83 14.95 9.75
C THR A 117 20.64 13.79 9.19
N LEU A 118 19.99 12.66 8.89
CA LEU A 118 20.58 11.51 8.23
C LEU A 118 20.55 11.60 6.69
N GLY A 119 19.99 12.68 6.12
CA GLY A 119 19.87 12.88 4.68
C GLY A 119 18.78 12.02 4.01
N LEU A 120 17.85 11.45 4.79
CA LEU A 120 16.75 10.64 4.25
C LEU A 120 15.67 11.54 3.65
N ASN A 121 15.13 11.13 2.49
CA ASN A 121 14.01 11.83 1.86
C ASN A 121 12.72 11.70 2.68
N GLY A 122 11.72 12.55 2.39
CA GLY A 122 10.48 12.62 3.16
C GLY A 122 9.67 11.32 3.18
N LEU A 123 9.69 10.55 2.10
CA LEU A 123 8.96 9.29 2.00
C LEU A 123 9.61 8.22 2.88
N THR A 124 10.94 8.04 2.80
CA THR A 124 11.71 7.17 3.68
C THR A 124 11.54 7.58 5.15
N ALA A 125 11.58 8.89 5.43
CA ALA A 125 11.46 9.42 6.78
C ALA A 125 10.10 9.14 7.46
N SER A 126 9.03 8.93 6.69
CA SER A 126 7.70 8.59 7.21
C SER A 126 7.53 7.08 7.45
N PHE A 127 8.36 6.27 6.82
CA PHE A 127 8.22 4.81 6.83
C PHE A 127 8.30 4.21 8.24
N GLY A 128 9.29 4.61 9.03
CA GLY A 128 9.44 4.12 10.39
C GLY A 128 8.22 4.42 11.27
N SER A 129 7.66 5.64 11.17
CA SER A 129 6.45 6.03 11.90
C SER A 129 5.26 5.12 11.57
N SER A 130 5.11 4.70 10.33
CA SER A 130 4.00 3.87 9.85
C SER A 130 3.86 2.54 10.60
N PHE A 131 4.97 1.95 11.05
CA PHE A 131 4.95 0.73 11.88
C PHE A 131 4.33 0.99 13.24
N PHE A 132 4.76 2.07 13.91
CA PHE A 132 4.29 2.40 15.25
C PHE A 132 2.83 2.85 15.26
N GLU A 133 2.40 3.59 14.24
CA GLU A 133 0.99 3.95 14.05
C GLU A 133 0.09 2.71 14.02
N ARG A 134 0.44 1.73 13.19
CA ARG A 134 -0.33 0.48 13.03
C ARG A 134 -0.25 -0.40 14.28
N ALA A 135 0.92 -0.55 14.88
CA ALA A 135 1.08 -1.36 16.07
C ALA A 135 0.32 -0.77 17.28
N LEU A 136 0.36 0.55 17.47
CA LEU A 136 -0.42 1.23 18.50
C LEU A 136 -1.92 1.14 18.26
N ALA A 137 -2.36 1.28 17.00
CA ALA A 137 -3.76 1.10 16.63
C ALA A 137 -4.22 -0.36 16.84
N ASP A 138 -3.39 -1.36 16.51
CA ASP A 138 -3.67 -2.76 16.78
C ASP A 138 -3.84 -3.03 18.27
N ALA A 139 -2.93 -2.52 19.10
CA ALA A 139 -3.02 -2.63 20.55
C ALA A 139 -4.27 -1.93 21.11
N ALA A 140 -4.58 -0.71 20.62
CA ALA A 140 -5.76 0.04 21.05
C ALA A 140 -7.05 -0.71 20.70
N GLY A 141 -7.15 -1.23 19.47
CA GLY A 141 -8.31 -2.00 19.03
C GLY A 141 -8.51 -3.28 19.83
N ARG A 142 -7.44 -4.05 20.09
CA ARG A 142 -7.50 -5.26 20.94
C ARG A 142 -7.96 -4.93 22.35
N LEU A 143 -7.41 -3.89 22.98
CA LEU A 143 -7.78 -3.47 24.34
C LEU A 143 -9.21 -2.91 24.44
N ALA A 144 -9.69 -2.27 23.36
CA ALA A 144 -11.04 -1.71 23.30
C ALA A 144 -12.10 -2.71 22.78
N GLY A 145 -11.70 -3.88 22.27
CA GLY A 145 -12.60 -4.83 21.62
C GLY A 145 -13.17 -4.31 20.27
N LEU A 146 -12.44 -3.44 19.57
CA LEU A 146 -12.88 -2.77 18.35
C LEU A 146 -11.97 -3.12 17.17
N ASP A 147 -12.56 -3.25 15.97
CA ASP A 147 -11.84 -3.23 14.70
C ASP A 147 -11.49 -1.79 14.29
N VAL A 148 -10.77 -1.61 13.18
CA VAL A 148 -10.37 -0.27 12.67
C VAL A 148 -11.57 0.64 12.43
N VAL A 149 -12.66 0.10 11.87
CA VAL A 149 -13.88 0.88 11.59
C VAL A 149 -14.51 1.35 12.91
N GLY A 150 -14.62 0.45 13.88
CA GLY A 150 -15.11 0.77 15.22
C GLY A 150 -14.27 1.82 15.92
N MET A 151 -12.93 1.71 15.80
CA MET A 151 -12.01 2.70 16.38
C MET A 151 -12.17 4.09 15.77
N LEU A 152 -12.38 4.20 14.45
CA LEU A 152 -12.60 5.48 13.78
C LEU A 152 -13.95 6.09 14.18
N ARG A 153 -15.01 5.29 14.24
CA ARG A 153 -16.36 5.75 14.67
C ARG A 153 -16.38 6.25 16.10
N ALA A 154 -15.70 5.55 16.99
CA ALA A 154 -15.61 5.91 18.41
C ALA A 154 -14.51 6.96 18.69
N ASN A 155 -13.72 7.33 17.67
CA ASN A 155 -12.50 8.13 17.82
C ASN A 155 -11.55 7.60 18.91
N THR A 156 -11.41 6.29 19.01
CA THR A 156 -10.53 5.63 20.00
C THR A 156 -9.07 6.04 19.85
N LEU A 157 -8.66 6.45 18.65
CA LEU A 157 -7.31 6.92 18.35
C LEU A 157 -7.06 8.38 18.79
N GLY A 158 -8.12 9.12 19.18
CA GLY A 158 -8.04 10.52 19.62
C GLY A 158 -7.71 11.50 18.50
N LEU A 159 -8.15 11.21 17.26
CA LEU A 159 -7.86 12.02 16.09
C LEU A 159 -8.39 13.45 16.22
N ARG A 160 -7.55 14.40 15.85
CA ARG A 160 -7.83 15.84 15.78
C ARG A 160 -7.35 16.39 14.43
N PRO A 161 -8.14 16.20 13.35
CA PRO A 161 -7.72 16.57 12.00
C PRO A 161 -7.31 18.04 11.85
N GLU A 162 -7.93 18.92 12.62
CA GLU A 162 -7.66 20.37 12.66
C GLU A 162 -6.25 20.73 13.13
N ALA A 163 -5.59 19.87 13.90
CA ALA A 163 -4.21 20.06 14.34
C ALA A 163 -3.20 19.95 13.17
N VAL A 164 -3.57 19.23 12.11
CA VAL A 164 -2.73 19.04 10.92
C VAL A 164 -3.18 19.93 9.75
N HIS A 165 -4.48 19.93 9.45
CA HIS A 165 -5.04 20.68 8.34
C HIS A 165 -6.07 21.69 8.81
N ARG A 166 -5.75 22.98 8.69
CA ARG A 166 -6.67 24.05 9.07
C ARG A 166 -8.03 23.88 8.36
N GLY A 167 -9.11 23.91 9.17
CA GLY A 167 -10.48 23.77 8.68
C GLY A 167 -10.91 22.33 8.37
N LEU A 168 -10.05 21.34 8.57
CA LEU A 168 -10.45 19.94 8.62
C LEU A 168 -10.90 19.62 10.04
N THR A 169 -12.09 19.05 10.21
CA THR A 169 -12.67 18.79 11.53
C THR A 169 -13.00 17.32 11.73
N LEU A 170 -13.25 16.92 12.96
CA LEU A 170 -13.70 15.57 13.29
C LEU A 170 -15.04 15.23 12.59
N GLU A 171 -15.89 16.22 12.32
CA GLU A 171 -17.13 16.03 11.54
C GLU A 171 -16.84 15.50 10.13
N HIS A 172 -15.80 16.01 9.45
CA HIS A 172 -15.41 15.53 8.12
C HIS A 172 -14.96 14.06 8.16
N LEU A 173 -14.27 13.65 9.23
CA LEU A 173 -13.90 12.26 9.45
C LEU A 173 -15.13 11.41 9.71
N GLN A 174 -16.01 11.82 10.61
CA GLN A 174 -17.20 11.07 10.98
C GLN A 174 -18.17 10.90 9.79
N ALA A 175 -18.26 11.90 8.91
CA ALA A 175 -19.12 11.84 7.73
C ALA A 175 -18.89 10.61 6.85
N TRP A 176 -17.64 10.19 6.68
CA TRP A 176 -17.32 8.99 5.90
C TRP A 176 -17.13 7.74 6.78
N ALA A 177 -16.62 7.87 8.00
CA ALA A 177 -16.37 6.73 8.88
C ALA A 177 -17.65 6.04 9.36
N MET A 178 -18.77 6.77 9.39
CA MET A 178 -20.09 6.22 9.76
C MET A 178 -20.75 5.41 8.63
N ALA A 179 -20.25 5.52 7.38
CA ALA A 179 -20.75 4.71 6.28
C ALA A 179 -20.51 3.21 6.50
N ALA A 180 -21.33 2.36 5.89
CA ALA A 180 -21.10 0.92 5.92
C ALA A 180 -19.77 0.60 5.20
N PRO A 181 -18.84 -0.14 5.84
CA PRO A 181 -17.60 -0.51 5.19
C PRO A 181 -17.88 -1.56 4.11
N PRO A 182 -17.08 -1.62 3.03
CA PRO A 182 -17.24 -2.62 2.00
C PRO A 182 -17.01 -4.03 2.58
N GLU A 183 -17.85 -4.97 2.18
CA GLU A 183 -17.69 -6.39 2.51
C GLU A 183 -16.72 -7.11 1.57
N HIS A 184 -16.51 -6.53 0.40
CA HIS A 184 -15.63 -7.04 -0.65
C HIS A 184 -14.81 -5.90 -1.25
N VAL A 185 -13.62 -6.24 -1.75
CA VAL A 185 -12.79 -5.33 -2.53
C VAL A 185 -12.35 -6.02 -3.81
N ALA A 186 -12.41 -5.32 -4.96
CA ALA A 186 -11.88 -5.85 -6.20
C ALA A 186 -10.35 -5.85 -6.18
N VAL A 187 -9.76 -6.96 -6.60
CA VAL A 187 -8.32 -7.10 -6.80
C VAL A 187 -7.95 -6.42 -8.12
N ARG A 188 -7.21 -5.33 -8.03
CA ARG A 188 -6.60 -4.69 -9.19
C ARG A 188 -5.21 -5.31 -9.38
N HIS A 189 -5.16 -6.31 -10.25
CA HIS A 189 -3.98 -7.12 -10.50
C HIS A 189 -2.90 -6.30 -11.21
N THR A 190 -1.69 -6.30 -10.66
CA THR A 190 -0.55 -5.62 -11.29
C THR A 190 0.00 -6.47 -12.44
N VAL A 191 0.11 -5.86 -13.62
CA VAL A 191 0.82 -6.41 -14.78
C VAL A 191 2.17 -5.69 -14.88
N GLY A 192 3.21 -6.34 -14.37
CA GLY A 192 4.57 -5.81 -14.36
C GLY A 192 5.18 -5.73 -15.77
N LEU A 193 6.24 -4.95 -15.91
CA LEU A 193 6.88 -4.72 -17.22
C LEU A 193 7.47 -5.98 -17.88
N LEU A 194 7.78 -7.01 -17.08
CA LEU A 194 8.35 -8.29 -17.56
C LEU A 194 7.36 -9.46 -17.49
N ASP A 195 6.13 -9.21 -17.01
CA ASP A 195 5.17 -10.30 -16.83
C ASP A 195 4.72 -10.85 -18.19
N PRO A 196 4.69 -12.17 -18.38
CA PRO A 196 4.17 -12.77 -19.58
C PRO A 196 2.66 -12.56 -19.67
N ILE A 197 2.19 -12.18 -20.86
CA ILE A 197 0.77 -11.92 -21.13
C ILE A 197 0.06 -13.23 -21.47
N VAL A 198 0.65 -14.03 -22.34
CA VAL A 198 0.14 -15.32 -22.80
C VAL A 198 1.19 -16.42 -22.67
N ALA A 199 0.78 -17.66 -22.83
CA ALA A 199 1.68 -18.83 -22.72
C ALA A 199 2.89 -18.78 -23.67
N ALA A 200 2.75 -18.17 -24.84
CA ALA A 200 3.83 -18.02 -25.80
C ALA A 200 4.97 -17.10 -25.33
N ASP A 201 4.69 -16.22 -24.37
CA ASP A 201 5.69 -15.30 -23.79
C ASP A 201 6.60 -15.98 -22.75
N VAL A 202 6.23 -17.20 -22.31
CA VAL A 202 7.01 -17.94 -21.31
C VAL A 202 8.00 -18.86 -22.03
N PRO A 203 9.32 -18.68 -21.83
CA PRO A 203 10.32 -19.63 -22.36
C PRO A 203 10.06 -21.06 -21.89
N ALA A 204 10.43 -22.06 -22.70
CA ALA A 204 10.14 -23.47 -22.41
C ALA A 204 10.67 -23.94 -21.04
N ASP A 205 11.81 -23.41 -20.61
CA ASP A 205 12.45 -23.62 -19.30
C ASP A 205 12.01 -22.63 -18.21
N GLY A 206 11.19 -21.62 -18.57
CA GLY A 206 10.72 -20.55 -17.68
C GLY A 206 9.49 -20.92 -16.82
N TRP A 207 8.84 -22.07 -17.09
CA TRP A 207 7.65 -22.48 -16.38
C TRP A 207 7.94 -22.94 -14.94
N ARG A 208 7.27 -22.32 -13.96
CA ARG A 208 7.47 -22.62 -12.53
C ARG A 208 6.87 -23.95 -12.09
N ARG A 209 5.80 -24.44 -12.72
CA ARG A 209 5.10 -25.70 -12.41
C ARG A 209 4.73 -25.86 -10.93
N ASP A 210 4.37 -24.76 -10.29
CA ASP A 210 4.02 -24.70 -8.85
C ASP A 210 2.49 -24.64 -8.61
N GLY A 211 1.69 -24.88 -9.65
CA GLY A 211 0.23 -24.88 -9.58
C GLY A 211 -0.42 -23.50 -9.50
N LEU A 212 0.37 -22.43 -9.63
CA LEU A 212 -0.10 -21.05 -9.64
C LEU A 212 0.01 -20.45 -11.06
N PRO A 213 -0.90 -19.54 -11.43
CA PRO A 213 -0.86 -18.91 -12.75
C PRO A 213 0.40 -18.07 -12.92
N GLN A 214 0.96 -18.06 -14.11
CA GLN A 214 2.18 -17.34 -14.44
C GLN A 214 1.96 -16.24 -15.48
N THR A 215 0.97 -16.38 -16.35
CA THR A 215 0.62 -15.38 -17.37
C THR A 215 -0.60 -14.56 -16.97
N LEU A 216 -0.77 -13.37 -17.58
CA LEU A 216 -1.97 -12.58 -17.40
C LEU A 216 -3.23 -13.37 -17.76
N GLU A 217 -3.19 -14.10 -18.89
CA GLU A 217 -4.30 -14.96 -19.33
C GLU A 217 -4.70 -16.00 -18.28
N GLU A 218 -3.71 -16.69 -17.70
CA GLU A 218 -3.96 -17.66 -16.63
C GLU A 218 -4.48 -17.01 -15.36
N CYS A 219 -3.96 -15.81 -15.00
CA CYS A 219 -4.43 -15.04 -13.84
C CYS A 219 -5.91 -14.64 -13.99
N VAL A 220 -6.30 -14.14 -15.17
CA VAL A 220 -7.70 -13.80 -15.47
C VAL A 220 -8.59 -15.02 -15.32
N GLY A 221 -8.21 -16.14 -15.94
CA GLY A 221 -8.99 -17.39 -15.89
C GLY A 221 -9.08 -17.99 -14.48
N ARG A 222 -7.96 -17.96 -13.71
CA ARG A 222 -7.89 -18.57 -12.38
C ARG A 222 -8.64 -17.79 -11.31
N TYR A 223 -8.51 -16.46 -11.35
CA TYR A 223 -9.00 -15.58 -10.28
C TYR A 223 -10.28 -14.81 -10.65
N GLY A 224 -10.71 -14.85 -11.92
CA GLY A 224 -11.85 -14.08 -12.40
C GLY A 224 -11.62 -12.57 -12.34
N LEU A 225 -10.39 -12.13 -12.64
CA LEU A 225 -9.98 -10.72 -12.51
C LEU A 225 -10.70 -9.84 -13.54
N THR A 226 -11.09 -8.64 -13.10
CA THR A 226 -11.70 -7.60 -13.94
C THR A 226 -11.04 -6.23 -13.79
N HIS A 227 -10.13 -6.08 -12.82
CA HIS A 227 -9.42 -4.83 -12.57
C HIS A 227 -7.92 -5.06 -12.71
N PHE A 228 -7.23 -4.15 -13.42
CA PHE A 228 -5.81 -4.29 -13.72
C PHE A 228 -5.07 -2.98 -13.51
N LYS A 229 -3.84 -3.09 -13.02
CA LYS A 229 -2.86 -2.01 -12.96
C LYS A 229 -1.77 -2.32 -13.97
N LEU A 230 -1.65 -1.49 -15.01
CA LEU A 230 -0.71 -1.68 -16.10
C LEU A 230 0.48 -0.74 -15.90
N LYS A 231 1.69 -1.32 -15.87
CA LYS A 231 2.93 -0.54 -15.79
C LYS A 231 3.31 -0.02 -17.17
N VAL A 232 3.75 1.25 -17.24
CA VAL A 232 4.33 1.87 -18.43
C VAL A 232 5.76 2.31 -18.12
N GLY A 233 6.65 2.15 -19.09
CA GLY A 233 8.10 2.29 -18.90
C GLY A 233 8.69 3.62 -19.37
N GLY A 234 7.89 4.49 -20.00
CA GLY A 234 8.34 5.76 -20.56
C GLY A 234 8.96 5.66 -21.97
N SER A 235 8.91 4.48 -22.60
CA SER A 235 9.27 4.27 -24.00
C SER A 235 8.01 4.15 -24.85
N LEU A 236 7.72 5.16 -25.65
CA LEU A 236 6.46 5.25 -26.40
C LEU A 236 6.13 3.99 -27.19
N ASP A 237 7.04 3.53 -28.05
CA ASP A 237 6.79 2.38 -28.92
C ASP A 237 6.64 1.08 -28.10
N ALA A 238 7.53 0.86 -27.14
CA ALA A 238 7.48 -0.35 -26.29
C ALA A 238 6.23 -0.37 -25.41
N ASP A 239 5.81 0.78 -24.89
CA ASP A 239 4.58 0.90 -24.08
C ASP A 239 3.34 0.64 -24.95
N LEU A 240 3.27 1.19 -26.18
CA LEU A 240 2.15 0.96 -27.10
C LEU A 240 2.07 -0.52 -27.53
N ASP A 241 3.18 -1.16 -27.90
CA ASP A 241 3.22 -2.56 -28.28
C ASP A 241 2.72 -3.45 -27.13
N ARG A 242 3.21 -3.20 -25.90
CA ARG A 242 2.80 -3.96 -24.73
C ARG A 242 1.34 -3.74 -24.36
N LEU A 243 0.88 -2.47 -24.36
CA LEU A 243 -0.53 -2.16 -24.12
C LEU A 243 -1.44 -2.79 -25.18
N GLY A 244 -1.01 -2.82 -26.44
CA GLY A 244 -1.72 -3.51 -27.53
C GLY A 244 -1.87 -5.01 -27.30
N ALA A 245 -0.81 -5.69 -26.87
CA ALA A 245 -0.86 -7.12 -26.53
C ALA A 245 -1.78 -7.40 -25.32
N ILE A 246 -1.72 -6.55 -24.30
CA ILE A 246 -2.59 -6.64 -23.12
C ILE A 246 -4.04 -6.39 -23.52
N ALA A 247 -4.33 -5.33 -24.31
CA ALA A 247 -5.67 -4.99 -24.78
C ALA A 247 -6.28 -6.15 -25.55
N ALA A 248 -5.56 -6.72 -26.54
CA ALA A 248 -6.04 -7.86 -27.33
C ALA A 248 -6.37 -9.06 -26.46
N THR A 249 -5.58 -9.31 -25.41
CA THR A 249 -5.82 -10.40 -24.46
C THR A 249 -7.06 -10.15 -23.60
N LEU A 250 -7.16 -8.96 -23.00
CA LEU A 250 -8.29 -8.59 -22.14
C LEU A 250 -9.60 -8.50 -22.93
N ASP A 251 -9.58 -7.96 -24.14
CA ASP A 251 -10.76 -7.85 -25.01
C ASP A 251 -11.33 -9.23 -25.38
N ARG A 252 -10.44 -10.20 -25.59
CA ARG A 252 -10.83 -11.59 -25.87
C ARG A 252 -11.39 -12.30 -24.63
N LEU A 253 -10.79 -12.09 -23.45
CA LEU A 253 -11.15 -12.78 -22.21
C LEU A 253 -12.33 -12.14 -21.48
N LEU A 254 -12.47 -10.82 -21.59
CA LEU A 254 -13.42 -9.99 -20.87
C LEU A 254 -14.23 -9.11 -21.85
N PRO A 255 -15.10 -9.72 -22.67
CA PRO A 255 -15.81 -8.97 -23.73
C PRO A 255 -16.79 -7.93 -23.20
N GLU A 256 -17.26 -8.07 -21.95
CA GLU A 256 -18.21 -7.14 -21.35
C GLU A 256 -17.53 -5.86 -20.85
N GLN A 257 -16.67 -5.99 -19.84
CA GLN A 257 -15.97 -4.85 -19.24
C GLN A 257 -14.76 -5.24 -18.41
N TYR A 258 -13.83 -4.32 -18.29
CA TYR A 258 -12.71 -4.33 -17.33
C TYR A 258 -12.36 -2.91 -16.90
N VAL A 259 -11.58 -2.77 -15.84
CA VAL A 259 -11.14 -1.47 -15.29
C VAL A 259 -9.63 -1.43 -15.27
N ILE A 260 -9.06 -0.33 -15.75
CA ILE A 260 -7.63 -0.12 -15.85
C ILE A 260 -7.18 1.04 -14.97
N SER A 261 -6.04 0.91 -14.31
CA SER A 261 -5.20 2.05 -13.95
C SER A 261 -3.85 1.92 -14.67
N LEU A 262 -3.34 3.04 -15.17
CA LEU A 262 -1.96 3.09 -15.67
C LEU A 262 -1.05 3.61 -14.56
N ASP A 263 0.11 2.99 -14.39
CA ASP A 263 1.10 3.43 -13.43
C ASP A 263 2.42 3.76 -14.12
N GLY A 264 2.76 5.04 -14.10
CA GLY A 264 3.98 5.57 -14.70
C GLY A 264 5.22 5.38 -13.84
N ASN A 265 5.08 5.06 -12.55
CA ASN A 265 6.20 4.88 -11.60
C ASN A 265 7.30 5.94 -11.76
N GLU A 266 6.91 7.21 -12.00
CA GLU A 266 7.84 8.34 -12.14
C GLU A 266 8.75 8.29 -13.40
N GLN A 267 8.36 7.53 -14.43
CA GLN A 267 9.23 7.33 -15.60
C GLN A 267 9.26 8.54 -16.55
N TYR A 268 8.26 9.44 -16.47
CA TYR A 268 8.17 10.60 -17.35
C TYR A 268 8.87 11.83 -16.74
N LYS A 269 9.74 12.46 -17.52
CA LYS A 269 10.53 13.62 -17.09
C LYS A 269 9.86 14.96 -17.39
N SER A 270 8.77 14.94 -18.14
CA SER A 270 7.92 16.09 -18.41
C SER A 270 6.47 15.65 -18.62
N LEU A 271 5.53 16.57 -18.41
CA LEU A 271 4.12 16.33 -18.73
C LEU A 271 3.93 16.09 -20.23
N ALA A 272 4.65 16.82 -21.09
CA ALA A 272 4.59 16.66 -22.53
C ALA A 272 5.02 15.26 -23.00
N ASP A 273 5.96 14.61 -22.33
CA ASP A 273 6.35 13.23 -22.64
C ASP A 273 5.22 12.27 -22.32
N PHE A 274 4.53 12.47 -21.21
CA PHE A 274 3.38 11.67 -20.84
C PHE A 274 2.17 11.92 -21.76
N GLU A 275 1.91 13.17 -22.11
CA GLU A 275 0.85 13.53 -23.06
C GLU A 275 1.03 12.85 -24.44
N ARG A 276 2.28 12.69 -24.90
CA ARG A 276 2.55 11.94 -26.15
C ARG A 276 2.08 10.49 -26.07
N LEU A 277 2.26 9.82 -24.94
CA LEU A 277 1.73 8.46 -24.74
C LEU A 277 0.20 8.49 -24.79
N VAL A 278 -0.43 9.36 -24.00
CA VAL A 278 -1.90 9.47 -23.96
C VAL A 278 -2.48 9.74 -25.36
N TYR A 279 -1.90 10.69 -26.07
CA TYR A 279 -2.32 11.02 -27.43
C TYR A 279 -2.17 9.86 -28.41
N ALA A 280 -1.05 9.12 -28.32
CA ALA A 280 -0.81 7.95 -29.17
C ALA A 280 -1.80 6.81 -28.86
N MET A 281 -2.08 6.56 -27.57
CA MET A 281 -3.07 5.56 -27.15
C MET A 281 -4.47 5.86 -27.71
N GLU A 282 -4.92 7.11 -27.62
CA GLU A 282 -6.24 7.55 -28.09
C GLU A 282 -6.39 7.44 -29.62
N ARG A 283 -5.27 7.49 -30.36
CA ARG A 283 -5.27 7.36 -31.83
C ARG A 283 -5.01 5.95 -32.34
N THR A 284 -4.76 5.01 -31.43
CA THR A 284 -4.51 3.61 -31.78
C THR A 284 -5.83 2.84 -31.66
N PRO A 285 -6.47 2.44 -32.78
CA PRO A 285 -7.79 1.78 -32.73
C PRO A 285 -7.82 0.52 -31.87
N ALA A 286 -6.72 -0.24 -31.83
CA ALA A 286 -6.60 -1.44 -31.01
C ALA A 286 -6.61 -1.16 -29.49
N LEU A 287 -6.47 0.11 -29.06
CA LEU A 287 -6.48 0.52 -27.66
C LEU A 287 -7.78 1.23 -27.24
N GLU A 288 -8.76 1.39 -28.14
CA GLU A 288 -9.99 2.15 -27.87
C GLU A 288 -10.71 1.69 -26.59
N ARG A 289 -10.94 0.38 -26.43
CA ARG A 289 -11.57 -0.18 -25.22
C ARG A 289 -10.71 -0.03 -23.99
N LEU A 290 -9.41 -0.25 -24.11
CA LEU A 290 -8.48 -0.10 -22.99
C LEU A 290 -8.47 1.35 -22.49
N VAL A 291 -8.39 2.32 -23.41
CA VAL A 291 -8.43 3.77 -23.07
C VAL A 291 -9.74 4.13 -22.39
N ALA A 292 -10.88 3.65 -22.91
CA ALA A 292 -12.19 3.89 -22.32
C ALA A 292 -12.33 3.25 -20.91
N ALA A 293 -11.56 2.20 -20.61
CA ALA A 293 -11.55 1.50 -19.33
C ALA A 293 -10.63 2.14 -18.27
N ILE A 294 -9.83 3.17 -18.63
CA ILE A 294 -8.91 3.82 -17.69
C ILE A 294 -9.69 4.63 -16.64
N ALA A 295 -9.66 4.16 -15.40
CA ALA A 295 -10.25 4.86 -14.27
C ALA A 295 -9.37 6.03 -13.78
N PHE A 296 -8.06 5.85 -13.80
CA PHE A 296 -7.09 6.88 -13.43
C PHE A 296 -5.65 6.52 -13.86
N ILE A 297 -4.80 7.55 -13.82
CA ILE A 297 -3.35 7.44 -14.01
C ILE A 297 -2.66 7.68 -12.67
N GLU A 298 -1.71 6.83 -12.31
CA GLU A 298 -0.93 6.92 -11.10
C GLU A 298 0.49 7.41 -11.41
N GLN A 299 0.93 8.44 -10.68
CA GLN A 299 2.30 8.97 -10.60
C GLN A 299 3.07 8.91 -11.95
N PRO A 300 2.63 9.57 -13.02
CA PRO A 300 3.36 9.55 -14.28
C PRO A 300 4.69 10.31 -14.18
N LEU A 301 4.69 11.45 -13.47
CA LEU A 301 5.84 12.34 -13.35
C LEU A 301 6.79 11.94 -12.21
N ASP A 302 8.07 12.15 -12.44
CA ASP A 302 9.11 12.03 -11.41
C ASP A 302 8.76 12.85 -10.17
N ARG A 303 8.95 12.28 -8.96
CA ARG A 303 8.56 12.90 -7.68
C ARG A 303 9.18 14.28 -7.44
N HIS A 304 10.32 14.57 -8.04
CA HIS A 304 10.99 15.87 -7.89
C HIS A 304 10.31 17.00 -8.68
N ILE A 305 9.49 16.66 -9.67
CA ILE A 305 8.79 17.64 -10.51
C ILE A 305 7.27 17.53 -10.43
N ALA A 306 6.75 16.42 -9.91
CA ALA A 306 5.30 16.15 -9.90
C ALA A 306 4.47 17.20 -9.13
N LEU A 307 5.08 17.87 -8.14
CA LEU A 307 4.45 18.94 -7.37
C LEU A 307 5.03 20.34 -7.67
N ASP A 308 5.77 20.49 -8.79
CA ASP A 308 6.26 21.77 -9.27
C ASP A 308 5.20 22.42 -10.22
N PRO A 309 4.73 23.63 -9.92
CA PRO A 309 3.76 24.35 -10.77
C PRO A 309 4.21 24.50 -12.23
N ALA A 310 5.51 24.74 -12.47
CA ALA A 310 6.04 24.91 -13.83
C ALA A 310 6.07 23.60 -14.61
N ALA A 311 6.35 22.47 -13.93
CA ALA A 311 6.37 21.14 -14.54
C ALA A 311 4.98 20.54 -14.76
N THR A 312 3.97 21.09 -14.11
CA THR A 312 2.56 20.62 -14.15
C THR A 312 1.64 21.57 -14.92
N GLU A 313 2.18 22.53 -15.66
CA GLU A 313 1.39 23.37 -16.56
C GLU A 313 0.67 22.48 -17.60
N GLY A 314 -0.66 22.60 -17.71
CA GLY A 314 -1.50 21.72 -18.57
C GLY A 314 -2.11 20.52 -17.84
N LEU A 315 -1.64 20.17 -16.63
CA LEU A 315 -2.14 19.01 -15.88
C LEU A 315 -3.66 19.07 -15.62
N VAL A 316 -4.21 20.26 -15.36
CA VAL A 316 -5.65 20.47 -15.16
C VAL A 316 -6.46 20.00 -16.38
N GLU A 317 -6.00 20.33 -17.60
CA GLU A 317 -6.70 19.96 -18.82
C GLU A 317 -6.61 18.45 -19.09
N LEU A 318 -5.42 17.89 -18.95
CA LEU A 318 -5.22 16.44 -19.07
C LEU A 318 -6.02 15.68 -18.01
N GLY A 319 -6.05 16.15 -16.76
CA GLY A 319 -6.77 15.55 -15.64
C GLY A 319 -8.31 15.60 -15.74
N ARG A 320 -8.86 16.45 -16.59
CA ARG A 320 -10.30 16.42 -16.93
C ARG A 320 -10.67 15.20 -17.76
N ARG A 321 -9.77 14.76 -18.62
CA ARG A 321 -9.94 13.58 -19.50
C ARG A 321 -9.57 12.30 -18.77
N LEU A 322 -8.41 12.28 -18.16
CA LEU A 322 -7.83 11.14 -17.44
C LEU A 322 -7.46 11.58 -16.02
N PRO A 323 -8.25 11.24 -15.01
CA PRO A 323 -7.94 11.59 -13.62
C PRO A 323 -6.58 11.08 -13.20
N MET A 324 -5.75 11.95 -12.58
CA MET A 324 -4.42 11.58 -12.12
C MET A 324 -4.32 11.64 -10.60
N LEU A 325 -3.53 10.74 -10.03
CA LEU A 325 -3.21 10.71 -8.61
C LEU A 325 -1.71 10.73 -8.37
N ILE A 326 -1.32 11.18 -7.17
CA ILE A 326 0.04 11.08 -6.65
C ILE A 326 0.20 9.84 -5.78
N ASP A 327 1.35 9.17 -5.88
CA ASP A 327 1.77 8.06 -5.02
C ASP A 327 3.10 8.34 -4.34
N GLU A 328 4.21 8.25 -5.06
CA GLU A 328 5.55 8.52 -4.53
C GLU A 328 5.77 10.00 -4.16
N SER A 329 5.00 10.90 -4.74
CA SER A 329 5.04 12.34 -4.38
C SER A 329 4.27 12.67 -3.11
N ASP A 330 3.53 11.72 -2.51
CA ASP A 330 2.82 11.91 -1.25
C ASP A 330 3.73 11.70 -0.04
N ALA A 331 4.84 12.47 0.03
CA ALA A 331 5.85 12.36 1.08
C ALA A 331 5.56 13.21 2.32
N GLU A 332 4.86 14.34 2.16
CA GLU A 332 4.55 15.29 3.22
C GLU A 332 3.05 15.26 3.59
N LEU A 333 2.70 15.86 4.73
CA LEU A 333 1.29 15.91 5.15
C LEU A 333 0.43 16.80 4.27
N ASP A 334 1.02 17.79 3.60
CA ASP A 334 0.35 18.73 2.69
C ASP A 334 0.52 18.35 1.20
N SER A 335 1.21 17.25 0.87
CA SER A 335 1.42 16.83 -0.52
C SER A 335 0.11 16.72 -1.31
N PHE A 336 -0.93 16.12 -0.73
CA PHE A 336 -2.21 15.96 -1.39
C PHE A 336 -2.94 17.30 -1.63
N THR A 337 -2.93 18.21 -0.66
CA THR A 337 -3.52 19.53 -0.83
C THR A 337 -2.79 20.33 -1.90
N THR A 338 -1.46 20.26 -1.96
CA THR A 338 -0.65 20.84 -3.02
C THR A 338 -0.99 20.23 -4.36
N ALA A 339 -1.04 18.90 -4.47
CA ALA A 339 -1.38 18.20 -5.71
C ALA A 339 -2.76 18.62 -6.26
N VAL A 340 -3.76 18.79 -5.40
CA VAL A 340 -5.09 19.25 -5.81
C VAL A 340 -5.06 20.65 -6.43
N THR A 341 -4.22 21.57 -5.92
CA THR A 341 -4.09 22.92 -6.52
C THR A 341 -3.44 22.89 -7.90
N LEU A 342 -2.64 21.86 -8.20
CA LEU A 342 -1.96 21.66 -9.47
C LEU A 342 -2.80 20.91 -10.51
N GLY A 343 -3.95 20.33 -10.11
CA GLY A 343 -4.84 19.63 -11.03
C GLY A 343 -4.92 18.12 -10.84
N TYR A 344 -4.14 17.53 -9.94
CA TYR A 344 -4.34 16.14 -9.54
C TYR A 344 -5.69 15.96 -8.86
N ARG A 345 -6.29 14.80 -9.05
CA ARG A 345 -7.62 14.50 -8.50
C ARG A 345 -7.60 13.42 -7.43
N GLY A 346 -6.49 12.72 -7.27
CA GLY A 346 -6.42 11.63 -6.34
C GLY A 346 -5.08 11.54 -5.60
N VAL A 347 -5.12 10.71 -4.56
CA VAL A 347 -3.94 10.28 -3.80
C VAL A 347 -4.06 8.80 -3.47
N SER A 348 -2.94 8.09 -3.50
CA SER A 348 -2.91 6.70 -3.08
C SER A 348 -2.76 6.57 -1.56
N THR A 349 -3.42 5.57 -0.98
CA THR A 349 -3.08 5.06 0.35
C THR A 349 -2.18 3.84 0.22
N LYS A 350 -1.13 3.81 1.03
CA LYS A 350 -0.27 2.63 1.31
C LYS A 350 0.05 2.67 2.79
N ASN A 351 -0.02 1.55 3.47
CA ASN A 351 0.28 1.50 4.90
C ASN A 351 1.67 2.04 5.25
N CYS A 352 2.64 1.84 4.37
CA CYS A 352 4.01 2.32 4.51
C CYS A 352 4.15 3.86 4.53
N LYS A 353 3.13 4.61 4.09
CA LYS A 353 3.08 6.08 4.15
C LYS A 353 2.46 6.63 5.43
N GLY A 354 1.91 5.76 6.28
CA GLY A 354 1.23 6.10 7.53
C GLY A 354 -0.29 6.11 7.43
N ILE A 355 -0.93 5.48 8.42
CA ILE A 355 -2.41 5.37 8.46
C ILE A 355 -3.08 6.67 8.89
N VAL A 356 -2.43 7.45 9.77
CA VAL A 356 -2.97 8.75 10.20
C VAL A 356 -3.06 9.69 8.99
N LYS A 357 -2.01 9.75 8.16
CA LYS A 357 -2.04 10.52 6.90
C LYS A 357 -3.15 10.04 5.96
N SER A 358 -3.33 8.73 5.80
CA SER A 358 -4.40 8.17 4.96
C SER A 358 -5.80 8.56 5.45
N ILE A 359 -6.02 8.57 6.77
CA ILE A 359 -7.28 9.01 7.39
C ILE A 359 -7.50 10.51 7.17
N LEU A 360 -6.45 11.33 7.30
CA LEU A 360 -6.51 12.76 7.04
C LEU A 360 -6.80 13.04 5.56
N ASN A 361 -6.12 12.36 4.64
CA ASN A 361 -6.36 12.49 3.20
C ASN A 361 -7.80 12.08 2.82
N ARG A 362 -8.35 11.01 3.43
CA ARG A 362 -9.76 10.62 3.21
C ARG A 362 -10.72 11.70 3.71
N SER A 363 -10.41 12.33 4.83
CA SER A 363 -11.22 13.43 5.38
C SER A 363 -11.10 14.71 4.54
N LEU A 364 -9.93 14.98 3.94
CA LEU A 364 -9.76 16.04 2.95
C LEU A 364 -10.61 15.78 1.69
N VAL A 365 -10.60 14.55 1.16
CA VAL A 365 -11.46 14.15 0.04
C VAL A 365 -12.94 14.39 0.36
N GLU A 366 -13.38 14.05 1.58
CA GLU A 366 -14.75 14.28 2.02
C GLU A 366 -15.09 15.78 2.04
N ARG A 367 -14.24 16.59 2.64
CA ARG A 367 -14.41 18.05 2.71
C ARG A 367 -14.45 18.68 1.33
N GLU A 368 -13.46 18.39 0.51
CA GLU A 368 -13.29 19.00 -0.81
C GLU A 368 -14.37 18.57 -1.81
N ASN A 369 -14.95 17.40 -1.64
CA ASN A 369 -16.02 16.92 -2.52
C ASN A 369 -17.40 17.54 -2.20
N ARG A 370 -17.55 18.25 -1.10
CA ARG A 370 -18.79 18.99 -0.80
C ARG A 370 -19.01 20.07 -1.86
N GLY A 371 -20.05 19.88 -2.67
CA GLY A 371 -20.40 20.80 -3.75
C GLY A 371 -19.66 20.59 -5.08
N ARG A 372 -18.73 19.62 -5.21
CA ARG A 372 -18.11 19.27 -6.50
C ARG A 372 -19.06 18.44 -7.36
N ALA A 373 -19.09 18.75 -8.65
CA ALA A 373 -19.77 17.90 -9.64
C ALA A 373 -19.14 16.49 -9.67
N PRO A 374 -19.90 15.42 -9.93
CA PRO A 374 -19.38 14.05 -9.95
C PRO A 374 -18.10 13.87 -10.77
N ALA A 375 -18.06 14.45 -11.98
CA ALA A 375 -16.91 14.37 -12.86
C ALA A 375 -15.65 15.10 -12.35
N ALA A 376 -15.76 15.97 -11.33
CA ALA A 376 -14.66 16.71 -10.75
C ALA A 376 -14.29 16.26 -9.32
N ARG A 377 -14.91 15.18 -8.82
CA ARG A 377 -14.66 14.69 -7.47
C ARG A 377 -13.23 14.21 -7.29
N LEU A 378 -12.67 14.50 -6.12
CA LEU A 378 -11.44 13.91 -5.65
C LEU A 378 -11.67 12.48 -5.19
N PHE A 379 -10.64 11.65 -5.23
CA PHE A 379 -10.72 10.25 -4.86
C PHE A 379 -9.44 9.76 -4.18
N MET A 380 -9.55 8.60 -3.54
CA MET A 380 -8.41 7.84 -3.08
C MET A 380 -8.36 6.49 -3.79
N SER A 381 -7.16 6.03 -4.09
CA SER A 381 -6.89 4.67 -4.50
C SER A 381 -6.05 3.96 -3.45
N ALA A 382 -6.12 2.64 -3.40
CA ALA A 382 -5.29 1.83 -2.54
C ALA A 382 -4.28 1.06 -3.38
N GLU A 383 -3.00 1.25 -3.03
CA GLU A 383 -1.87 0.70 -3.76
C GLU A 383 -1.09 -0.28 -2.90
N ASP A 384 -0.34 -1.17 -3.53
CA ASP A 384 0.36 -2.27 -2.86
C ASP A 384 1.89 -2.04 -2.82
N LEU A 385 2.50 -2.39 -1.71
CA LEU A 385 3.96 -2.48 -1.56
C LEU A 385 4.41 -3.96 -1.54
N THR A 386 3.81 -4.79 -2.37
CA THR A 386 3.99 -6.26 -2.35
C THR A 386 3.62 -6.85 -0.98
N ASN A 387 2.50 -6.38 -0.40
CA ASN A 387 2.05 -6.82 0.92
C ASN A 387 1.69 -8.31 0.90
N VAL A 388 2.51 -9.08 1.60
CA VAL A 388 2.32 -10.53 1.73
C VAL A 388 1.45 -10.87 2.95
N PRO A 389 0.78 -12.05 2.98
CA PRO A 389 0.14 -12.53 4.20
C PRO A 389 1.15 -12.63 5.37
N VAL A 390 0.78 -12.52 6.63
CA VAL A 390 -0.54 -12.29 7.20
C VAL A 390 -0.68 -10.83 7.58
N VAL A 391 0.21 -10.30 8.44
CA VAL A 391 0.11 -8.98 9.06
C VAL A 391 0.09 -7.84 8.02
N PRO A 392 1.06 -7.72 7.08
CA PRO A 392 1.07 -6.60 6.15
C PRO A 392 -0.20 -6.55 5.30
N LEU A 393 -0.58 -7.68 4.70
CA LEU A 393 -1.74 -7.76 3.82
C LEU A 393 -3.06 -7.44 4.55
N GLN A 394 -3.26 -8.03 5.73
CA GLN A 394 -4.50 -7.84 6.46
C GLN A 394 -4.62 -6.44 7.03
N GLN A 395 -3.54 -5.84 7.51
CA GLN A 395 -3.54 -4.44 7.96
C GLN A 395 -3.81 -3.48 6.80
N ASP A 396 -3.26 -3.74 5.63
CA ASP A 396 -3.55 -2.93 4.45
C ASP A 396 -5.02 -3.05 4.03
N LEU A 397 -5.55 -4.28 3.95
CA LEU A 397 -6.96 -4.51 3.64
C LEU A 397 -7.91 -3.94 4.71
N ALA A 398 -7.53 -3.95 5.99
CA ALA A 398 -8.30 -3.31 7.06
C ALA A 398 -8.34 -1.78 6.89
N THR A 399 -7.23 -1.16 6.45
CA THR A 399 -7.19 0.26 6.07
C THR A 399 -8.11 0.52 4.88
N VAL A 400 -8.00 -0.26 3.81
CA VAL A 400 -8.84 -0.15 2.59
C VAL A 400 -10.32 -0.24 2.93
N ARG A 401 -10.68 -1.25 3.77
CA ARG A 401 -12.05 -1.43 4.27
C ARG A 401 -12.53 -0.23 5.07
N ALA A 402 -11.70 0.29 5.96
CA ALA A 402 -12.06 1.42 6.80
C ALA A 402 -12.23 2.72 6.02
N LEU A 403 -11.40 2.96 4.99
CA LEU A 403 -11.48 4.12 4.11
C LEU A 403 -12.61 4.04 3.06
N GLY A 404 -13.28 2.90 2.94
CA GLY A 404 -14.38 2.69 2.01
C GLY A 404 -13.94 2.59 0.54
N ILE A 405 -12.73 2.07 0.27
CA ILE A 405 -12.19 1.95 -1.08
C ILE A 405 -12.63 0.62 -1.71
N GLY A 406 -13.20 0.67 -2.92
CA GLY A 406 -13.84 -0.48 -3.57
C GLY A 406 -12.93 -1.39 -4.38
N HIS A 407 -11.69 -0.96 -4.68
CA HIS A 407 -10.68 -1.77 -5.36
C HIS A 407 -9.29 -1.46 -4.80
N VAL A 408 -8.39 -2.42 -4.84
CA VAL A 408 -7.04 -2.29 -4.31
C VAL A 408 -6.04 -2.99 -5.21
N GLU A 409 -4.88 -2.37 -5.46
CA GLU A 409 -3.76 -3.06 -6.10
C GLU A 409 -3.39 -4.29 -5.28
N ARG A 410 -3.17 -5.42 -5.95
CA ARG A 410 -2.55 -6.61 -5.36
C ARG A 410 -1.59 -7.25 -6.36
N ASN A 411 -0.40 -7.50 -5.87
CA ASN A 411 0.65 -8.17 -6.63
C ASN A 411 1.25 -9.36 -5.85
N GLY A 412 1.20 -9.35 -4.52
CA GLY A 412 1.77 -10.41 -3.68
C GLY A 412 1.23 -11.83 -4.01
N HIS A 413 -0.03 -11.98 -4.41
CA HIS A 413 -0.60 -13.27 -4.80
C HIS A 413 0.04 -13.86 -6.07
N HIS A 414 0.62 -13.01 -6.91
CA HIS A 414 1.29 -13.40 -8.16
C HIS A 414 2.80 -13.65 -7.94
N TYR A 415 3.46 -12.76 -7.19
CA TYR A 415 4.91 -12.81 -7.02
C TYR A 415 5.39 -13.59 -5.81
N VAL A 416 4.51 -14.02 -4.91
CA VAL A 416 4.87 -14.83 -3.74
C VAL A 416 4.01 -16.07 -3.65
N ARG A 417 4.60 -17.21 -3.27
CA ARG A 417 3.88 -18.47 -3.14
C ARG A 417 3.03 -18.50 -1.86
N GLY A 418 1.81 -17.96 -1.96
CA GLY A 418 0.84 -17.98 -0.86
C GLY A 418 1.43 -17.59 0.49
N LEU A 419 1.20 -18.42 1.51
CA LEU A 419 1.71 -18.28 2.87
C LEU A 419 2.97 -19.15 3.13
N ALA A 420 3.73 -19.53 2.10
CA ALA A 420 4.89 -20.42 2.26
C ALA A 420 5.96 -19.88 3.23
N HIS A 421 6.05 -18.57 3.39
CA HIS A 421 6.95 -17.89 4.33
C HIS A 421 6.48 -17.91 5.78
N CYS A 422 5.22 -18.27 6.04
CA CYS A 422 4.64 -18.39 7.38
C CYS A 422 4.93 -19.76 7.98
N SER A 423 4.98 -19.86 9.33
CA SER A 423 5.06 -21.14 10.00
C SER A 423 3.79 -21.99 9.79
N PRO A 424 3.84 -23.33 9.95
CA PRO A 424 2.65 -24.17 9.89
C PRO A 424 1.55 -23.72 10.86
N ALA A 425 1.91 -23.26 12.05
CA ALA A 425 0.98 -22.74 13.04
C ALA A 425 0.27 -21.47 12.54
N GLU A 426 1.00 -20.52 11.93
CA GLU A 426 0.40 -19.31 11.37
C GLU A 426 -0.51 -19.62 10.18
N ARG A 427 -0.14 -20.57 9.31
CA ARG A 427 -1.01 -20.99 8.20
C ARG A 427 -2.32 -21.59 8.71
N ALA A 428 -2.25 -22.45 9.74
CA ALA A 428 -3.43 -23.02 10.37
C ALA A 428 -4.33 -21.94 11.01
N GLU A 429 -3.75 -21.00 11.75
CA GLU A 429 -4.51 -19.89 12.35
C GLU A 429 -5.11 -18.95 11.31
N ALA A 430 -4.37 -18.62 10.25
CA ALA A 430 -4.85 -17.78 9.16
C ALA A 430 -6.08 -18.42 8.46
N THR A 431 -6.01 -19.69 8.09
CA THR A 431 -7.11 -20.41 7.43
C THR A 431 -8.29 -20.62 8.36
N ARG A 432 -8.08 -20.81 9.67
CA ARG A 432 -9.12 -21.00 10.66
C ARG A 432 -9.86 -19.70 11.02
N LEU A 433 -9.13 -18.60 11.23
CA LEU A 433 -9.68 -17.34 11.72
C LEU A 433 -10.08 -16.37 10.61
N HIS A 434 -9.50 -16.53 9.43
CA HIS A 434 -9.76 -15.71 8.25
C HIS A 434 -10.11 -16.59 7.03
N PRO A 435 -11.14 -17.49 7.13
CA PRO A 435 -11.51 -18.45 6.08
C PRO A 435 -12.09 -17.78 4.83
N ASP A 436 -12.49 -16.53 4.93
CA ASP A 436 -12.93 -15.69 3.82
C ASP A 436 -11.78 -15.09 3.01
N LEU A 437 -10.59 -14.93 3.64
CA LEU A 437 -9.38 -14.43 3.00
C LEU A 437 -8.43 -15.53 2.53
N TYR A 438 -8.40 -16.67 3.23
CA TYR A 438 -7.44 -17.73 2.94
C TYR A 438 -8.11 -19.07 2.68
N GLU A 439 -7.51 -19.84 1.80
CA GLU A 439 -7.85 -21.23 1.54
C GLU A 439 -6.64 -22.12 1.71
N GLY A 440 -6.88 -23.42 1.99
CA GLY A 440 -5.82 -24.40 2.25
C GLY A 440 -5.75 -24.80 3.71
N ASP A 441 -4.57 -25.23 4.16
CA ASP A 441 -4.34 -25.76 5.50
C ASP A 441 -2.94 -25.40 6.05
N ALA A 442 -2.50 -26.07 7.13
CA ALA A 442 -1.19 -25.87 7.74
C ALA A 442 0.01 -26.19 6.80
N HIS A 443 -0.20 -27.01 5.77
CA HIS A 443 0.85 -27.39 4.82
C HIS A 443 0.95 -26.41 3.68
N GLU A 444 -0.19 -26.05 3.09
CA GLU A 444 -0.27 -25.08 2.01
C GLU A 444 -1.50 -24.18 2.18
N ALA A 445 -1.25 -22.89 2.26
CA ALA A 445 -2.29 -21.89 2.34
C ALA A 445 -2.00 -20.73 1.38
N ARG A 446 -3.07 -20.13 0.85
CA ARG A 446 -2.97 -19.02 -0.10
C ARG A 446 -4.15 -18.07 0.03
N LEU A 447 -4.01 -16.89 -0.55
CA LEU A 447 -5.08 -15.91 -0.62
C LEU A 447 -6.22 -16.44 -1.48
N ARG A 448 -7.45 -16.34 -0.99
CA ARG A 448 -8.67 -16.70 -1.71
C ARG A 448 -9.15 -15.50 -2.52
N ILE A 449 -9.09 -15.61 -3.84
CA ILE A 449 -9.61 -14.61 -4.76
C ILE A 449 -10.76 -15.27 -5.53
N ASP A 450 -11.98 -14.81 -5.26
CA ASP A 450 -13.20 -15.34 -5.88
C ASP A 450 -13.84 -14.27 -6.78
N GLY A 451 -13.95 -14.53 -8.08
CA GLY A 451 -14.51 -13.58 -9.05
C GLY A 451 -13.79 -12.23 -9.04
N GLY A 452 -12.45 -12.24 -8.94
CA GLY A 452 -11.61 -11.06 -8.90
C GLY A 452 -11.72 -10.23 -7.61
N ARG A 453 -12.25 -10.80 -6.53
CA ARG A 453 -12.51 -10.07 -5.27
C ARG A 453 -11.96 -10.80 -4.05
N LEU A 454 -11.65 -10.01 -3.04
CA LEU A 454 -11.37 -10.46 -1.68
C LEU A 454 -12.57 -10.16 -0.79
N ARG A 455 -12.90 -11.08 0.12
CA ARG A 455 -13.90 -10.87 1.17
C ARG A 455 -13.22 -10.29 2.41
N LEU A 456 -13.82 -9.29 3.04
CA LEU A 456 -13.22 -8.52 4.12
C LEU A 456 -13.90 -8.71 5.48
N GLY A 457 -14.80 -9.68 5.60
CA GLY A 457 -15.61 -9.89 6.80
C GLY A 457 -14.80 -10.20 8.04
N SER A 458 -13.83 -11.11 7.95
CA SER A 458 -12.99 -11.52 9.08
C SER A 458 -12.02 -10.42 9.56
N LEU A 459 -11.80 -9.36 8.78
CA LEU A 459 -11.02 -8.20 9.20
C LEU A 459 -11.72 -7.34 10.26
N ALA A 460 -12.98 -7.63 10.57
CA ALA A 460 -13.72 -7.02 11.68
C ALA A 460 -13.29 -7.54 13.07
N ALA A 461 -12.28 -8.40 13.13
CA ALA A 461 -11.69 -8.83 14.40
C ALA A 461 -11.10 -7.64 15.17
N PRO A 462 -11.17 -7.65 16.53
CA PRO A 462 -10.56 -6.63 17.36
C PRO A 462 -9.06 -6.46 17.08
N GLY A 463 -8.62 -5.21 16.96
CA GLY A 463 -7.25 -4.86 16.56
C GLY A 463 -7.21 -4.29 15.15
N TYR A 464 -6.13 -4.58 14.43
CA TYR A 464 -5.88 -4.06 13.09
C TYR A 464 -5.94 -5.16 12.02
N GLY A 465 -7.09 -5.85 11.92
CA GLY A 465 -7.38 -6.81 10.85
C GLY A 465 -6.79 -8.21 11.04
N VAL A 466 -6.01 -8.48 12.10
CA VAL A 466 -5.40 -9.80 12.37
C VAL A 466 -5.93 -10.35 13.68
N ALA A 467 -6.62 -11.50 13.63
CA ALA A 467 -7.29 -12.07 14.79
C ALA A 467 -6.35 -12.85 15.74
N PHE A 468 -5.08 -13.03 15.38
CA PHE A 468 -4.10 -13.79 16.18
C PHE A 468 -2.76 -13.06 16.26
N ALA A 469 -1.88 -13.51 17.13
CA ALA A 469 -0.51 -12.98 17.22
C ALA A 469 0.39 -13.70 16.21
N PRO A 470 1.27 -12.98 15.47
CA PRO A 470 2.24 -13.61 14.59
C PRO A 470 3.23 -14.49 15.39
N ASP A 471 3.69 -15.59 14.78
CA ASP A 471 4.67 -16.50 15.37
C ASP A 471 6.08 -15.90 15.28
N LEU A 472 6.38 -14.97 16.18
CA LEU A 472 7.69 -14.30 16.26
C LEU A 472 8.83 -15.29 16.52
N GLY A 473 8.55 -16.45 17.15
CA GLY A 473 9.54 -17.48 17.43
C GLY A 473 10.08 -18.16 16.17
N SER A 474 9.32 -18.14 15.07
CA SER A 474 9.74 -18.65 13.76
C SER A 474 10.54 -17.65 12.92
N MET A 475 10.75 -16.44 13.43
CA MET A 475 11.44 -15.34 12.72
C MET A 475 12.84 -15.09 13.31
N THR A 476 13.69 -14.44 12.53
CA THR A 476 15.01 -14.02 13.03
C THR A 476 14.90 -12.68 13.75
N PRO A 477 15.31 -12.55 15.02
CA PRO A 477 15.40 -11.25 15.68
C PRO A 477 16.27 -10.29 14.87
N LEU A 478 15.86 -9.03 14.72
CA LEU A 478 16.58 -8.02 13.91
C LEU A 478 18.04 -7.86 14.37
N SER A 479 18.32 -8.01 15.66
CA SER A 479 19.67 -7.95 16.21
C SER A 479 20.62 -9.05 15.72
N ARG A 480 20.08 -10.14 15.12
CA ARG A 480 20.83 -11.27 14.55
C ARG A 480 20.69 -11.35 13.02
N TRP A 481 19.95 -10.43 12.42
CA TRP A 481 19.70 -10.40 11.00
C TRP A 481 20.60 -9.35 10.32
N SER A 482 20.95 -9.57 9.06
CA SER A 482 21.63 -8.58 8.21
C SER A 482 21.13 -8.68 6.78
N PRO A 483 21.25 -7.59 5.98
CA PRO A 483 20.87 -7.59 4.55
C PRO A 483 21.55 -8.71 3.73
N ALA A 484 22.81 -9.04 4.04
CA ALA A 484 23.55 -10.14 3.42
C ALA A 484 22.82 -11.49 3.54
N SER A 485 22.09 -11.74 4.63
CA SER A 485 21.34 -12.99 4.83
C SER A 485 20.18 -13.18 3.84
N VAL A 486 19.78 -12.15 3.11
CA VAL A 486 18.78 -12.21 2.03
C VAL A 486 19.48 -12.40 0.67
N GLU A 487 20.60 -11.68 0.46
CA GLU A 487 21.40 -11.72 -0.78
C GLU A 487 22.09 -13.07 -0.96
N ASP A 488 22.73 -13.62 0.10
CA ASP A 488 23.49 -14.89 0.04
C ASP A 488 22.62 -16.13 -0.23
N ARG A 489 21.31 -16.00 -0.08
CA ARG A 489 20.34 -17.03 -0.46
C ARG A 489 19.83 -16.85 -1.87
N ALA A 490 20.35 -15.85 -2.63
CA ALA A 490 19.92 -15.47 -3.97
C ALA A 490 20.51 -16.33 -5.13
#